data_eaba3debf4b8f374bf5c756ee9b86aaa
#
_entry.id   eaba3debf4b8f374bf5c756ee9b86aaa
#
_cell.length_a   1.000
_cell.length_b   1.000
_cell.length_c   1.000
_cell.angle_alpha   90.00
_cell.angle_beta   90.00
_cell.angle_gamma   90.00
#
_symmetry.space_group_name_H-M   'P 1'
#
loop_
_entity.id
_entity.type
_entity.pdbx_description
1 polymer ?
#
loop_
_entity_poly.entity_id
_entity_poly.type
_entity_poly.pdbx_seq_one_letter_code
_entity_poly.pdbx_strand_id
1 'polypeptide(L)'
;TGQHYDYEMSQVFFDELGLKAPDYHLGVGSGTHGYQTGEMLKRIEEVLIRENPDLVMVYGDTNSTLAGALAAAKLHIPVAHVEAGLRSFNKKMPEEINRVLTDHLSTFLFCPTETAVENLRREGFTNILNAGHLLPLNYRPETLEPRTTHHGRRTMHYASRTTPHGAVVANTGDVMYDAVLLYLGLAEEKSQILEQMGLKPKSYALATVHRAENTDQPERLRAIFEGLERVAKEGLPVILPLHPRTRKQVNTLGIHPEEVRIIEPVSYLDMLVLEKNARVILTDSGGVQKEAFFFRVPCVTLREETEWVETVEAGWNTLVGCDPKRIVQAALEARPGIESVWPYGDGRAAEKITELLEGWEHFECD
;
A
#
# COMPACT_ATOMS: atom_id res chain seq x y z
N THR A 1 12.22 12.29 -0.40
CA THR A 1 11.72 13.67 -0.24
C THR A 1 11.87 14.23 1.17
N GLY A 2 11.96 13.38 2.22
CA GLY A 2 12.07 13.81 3.62
C GLY A 2 10.76 14.34 4.19
N GLN A 3 9.65 13.74 3.83
CA GLN A 3 8.33 14.05 4.41
C GLN A 3 8.27 13.60 5.88
N HIS A 4 8.92 12.49 6.22
CA HIS A 4 9.07 12.00 7.58
C HIS A 4 10.49 12.33 8.08
N TYR A 5 10.59 13.06 9.16
CA TYR A 5 11.84 13.54 9.75
C TYR A 5 12.09 12.97 11.16
N ASP A 6 11.08 12.32 11.75
CA ASP A 6 11.23 11.62 13.02
C ASP A 6 11.97 10.31 12.83
N TYR A 7 12.96 10.02 13.70
CA TYR A 7 13.75 8.79 13.65
C TYR A 7 12.87 7.53 13.63
N GLU A 8 11.86 7.47 14.49
CA GLU A 8 10.93 6.34 14.61
C GLU A 8 10.07 6.11 13.36
N MET A 9 9.96 7.12 12.49
CA MET A 9 9.12 7.05 11.27
C MET A 9 9.94 6.97 9.98
N SER A 10 11.26 6.97 10.06
CA SER A 10 12.13 6.97 8.88
C SER A 10 13.40 6.16 9.11
N GLN A 11 14.32 6.66 9.93
CA GLN A 11 15.66 6.08 10.05
C GLN A 11 15.64 4.67 10.64
N VAL A 12 14.72 4.40 11.57
CA VAL A 12 14.59 3.07 12.18
C VAL A 12 14.39 1.96 11.14
N PHE A 13 13.66 2.23 10.04
CA PHE A 13 13.45 1.25 8.98
C PHE A 13 14.74 0.96 8.20
N PHE A 14 15.55 2.00 7.94
CA PHE A 14 16.84 1.80 7.26
C PHE A 14 17.77 0.94 8.12
N ASP A 15 17.84 1.23 9.41
CA ASP A 15 18.73 0.51 10.35
C ASP A 15 18.25 -0.93 10.56
N GLU A 16 16.95 -1.15 10.75
CA GLU A 16 16.36 -2.47 11.01
C GLU A 16 16.45 -3.41 9.80
N LEU A 17 16.12 -2.88 8.62
CA LEU A 17 16.06 -3.65 7.38
C LEU A 17 17.40 -3.69 6.64
N GLY A 18 18.43 -3.01 7.14
CA GLY A 18 19.73 -2.92 6.50
C GLY A 18 19.73 -2.21 5.16
N LEU A 19 18.80 -1.27 4.97
CA LEU A 19 18.69 -0.53 3.73
C LEU A 19 19.80 0.52 3.59
N LYS A 20 20.32 0.68 2.36
CA LYS A 20 21.27 1.75 2.05
C LYS A 20 20.60 3.11 2.27
N ALA A 21 21.33 4.05 2.88
CA ALA A 21 20.87 5.43 2.97
C ALA A 21 20.60 6.03 1.56
N PRO A 22 19.59 6.90 1.41
CA PRO A 22 19.31 7.53 0.14
C PRO A 22 20.47 8.45 -0.29
N ASP A 23 20.76 8.49 -1.58
CA ASP A 23 21.79 9.38 -2.13
C ASP A 23 21.41 10.86 -1.97
N TYR A 24 20.10 11.16 -1.92
CA TYR A 24 19.55 12.51 -1.69
C TYR A 24 18.46 12.49 -0.63
N HIS A 25 18.60 13.35 0.38
CA HIS A 25 17.56 13.63 1.37
C HIS A 25 17.12 15.09 1.25
N LEU A 26 15.91 15.33 0.72
CA LEU A 26 15.44 16.67 0.35
C LEU A 26 14.93 17.50 1.54
N GLY A 27 14.63 16.88 2.68
CA GLY A 27 14.29 17.56 3.93
C GLY A 27 13.09 18.50 3.85
N VAL A 28 12.02 18.09 3.15
CA VAL A 28 10.84 18.96 2.95
C VAL A 28 10.03 19.12 4.24
N GLY A 29 9.93 18.08 5.05
CA GLY A 29 9.20 18.11 6.32
C GLY A 29 7.68 18.16 6.17
N SER A 30 6.99 18.51 7.27
CA SER A 30 5.53 18.62 7.31
C SER A 30 5.03 19.98 6.85
N GLY A 31 3.82 20.02 6.30
CA GLY A 31 3.16 21.25 5.85
C GLY A 31 1.79 20.97 5.23
N THR A 32 1.15 22.00 4.68
CA THR A 32 -0.06 21.82 3.87
C THR A 32 0.27 21.05 2.58
N HIS A 33 -0.70 20.36 2.00
CA HIS A 33 -0.49 19.59 0.77
C HIS A 33 0.15 20.42 -0.36
N GLY A 34 -0.34 21.64 -0.58
CA GLY A 34 0.20 22.53 -1.60
C GLY A 34 1.66 22.93 -1.34
N TYR A 35 2.01 23.23 -0.09
CA TYR A 35 3.39 23.54 0.32
C TYR A 35 4.29 22.32 0.11
N GLN A 36 3.91 21.17 0.64
CA GLN A 36 4.72 19.96 0.52
C GLN A 36 4.94 19.55 -0.94
N THR A 37 3.86 19.45 -1.73
CA THR A 37 3.96 19.07 -3.14
C THR A 37 4.81 20.06 -3.93
N GLY A 38 4.64 21.36 -3.70
CA GLY A 38 5.42 22.40 -4.38
C GLY A 38 6.91 22.39 -4.04
N GLU A 39 7.27 22.26 -2.75
CA GLU A 39 8.67 22.17 -2.32
C GLU A 39 9.32 20.85 -2.76
N MET A 40 8.58 19.72 -2.75
CA MET A 40 9.07 18.46 -3.29
C MET A 40 9.33 18.57 -4.79
N LEU A 41 8.36 19.08 -5.55
CA LEU A 41 8.48 19.27 -6.99
C LEU A 41 9.73 20.05 -7.36
N LYS A 42 9.93 21.22 -6.74
CA LYS A 42 11.09 22.07 -6.98
C LYS A 42 12.42 21.37 -6.70
N ARG A 43 12.54 20.73 -5.54
CA ARG A 43 13.80 20.07 -5.13
C ARG A 43 14.07 18.79 -5.91
N ILE A 44 13.03 18.05 -6.30
CA ILE A 44 13.17 16.88 -7.19
C ILE A 44 13.63 17.33 -8.57
N GLU A 45 13.05 18.39 -9.14
CA GLU A 45 13.45 18.91 -10.44
C GLU A 45 14.95 19.28 -10.48
N GLU A 46 15.47 19.94 -9.44
CA GLU A 46 16.90 20.26 -9.32
C GLU A 46 17.79 19.00 -9.34
N VAL A 47 17.35 17.92 -8.69
CA VAL A 47 18.07 16.63 -8.70
C VAL A 47 17.98 15.99 -10.08
N LEU A 48 16.80 15.93 -10.70
CA LEU A 48 16.61 15.30 -12.00
C LEU A 48 17.41 16.00 -13.11
N ILE A 49 17.48 17.33 -13.08
CA ILE A 49 18.32 18.10 -14.03
C ILE A 49 19.81 17.75 -13.88
N ARG A 50 20.28 17.54 -12.64
CA ARG A 50 21.67 17.21 -12.37
C ARG A 50 22.03 15.78 -12.73
N GLU A 51 21.18 14.82 -12.35
CA GLU A 51 21.43 13.39 -12.56
C GLU A 51 21.08 12.91 -13.96
N ASN A 52 20.14 13.61 -14.63
CA ASN A 52 19.66 13.30 -15.98
C ASN A 52 19.37 11.80 -16.17
N PRO A 53 18.48 11.21 -15.34
CA PRO A 53 18.18 9.78 -15.41
C PRO A 53 17.36 9.44 -16.66
N ASP A 54 17.48 8.21 -17.16
CA ASP A 54 16.71 7.72 -18.29
C ASP A 54 15.26 7.39 -17.91
N LEU A 55 15.01 7.11 -16.62
CA LEU A 55 13.69 6.76 -16.06
C LEU A 55 13.57 7.24 -14.61
N VAL A 56 12.39 7.68 -14.22
CA VAL A 56 12.04 7.95 -12.82
C VAL A 56 10.99 6.95 -12.35
N MET A 57 11.32 6.17 -11.32
CA MET A 57 10.38 5.25 -10.69
C MET A 57 9.76 5.89 -9.43
N VAL A 58 8.44 5.82 -9.31
CA VAL A 58 7.67 6.31 -8.17
C VAL A 58 6.77 5.20 -7.62
N TYR A 59 6.47 5.27 -6.30
CA TYR A 59 5.72 4.25 -5.58
C TYR A 59 4.50 4.83 -4.89
N GLY A 60 3.37 4.11 -4.96
CA GLY A 60 2.15 4.43 -4.21
C GLY A 60 1.51 5.77 -4.59
N ASP A 61 1.00 6.51 -3.61
CA ASP A 61 0.07 7.63 -3.85
C ASP A 61 0.30 8.87 -2.97
N THR A 62 1.50 9.02 -2.42
CA THR A 62 1.81 10.16 -1.57
C THR A 62 2.04 11.46 -2.37
N ASN A 63 2.13 12.61 -1.66
CA ASN A 63 2.56 13.86 -2.29
C ASN A 63 3.94 13.74 -2.94
N SER A 64 4.83 12.87 -2.41
CA SER A 64 6.14 12.58 -2.99
C SER A 64 6.03 11.88 -4.34
N THR A 65 5.09 10.95 -4.46
CA THR A 65 4.82 10.20 -5.69
C THR A 65 4.39 11.14 -6.80
N LEU A 66 3.38 11.97 -6.53
CA LEU A 66 2.89 12.97 -7.49
C LEU A 66 3.98 13.97 -7.87
N ALA A 67 4.72 14.52 -6.89
CA ALA A 67 5.77 15.50 -7.16
C ALA A 67 6.90 14.90 -8.02
N GLY A 68 7.30 13.65 -7.77
CA GLY A 68 8.30 12.94 -8.57
C GLY A 68 7.85 12.72 -10.01
N ALA A 69 6.64 12.19 -10.19
CA ALA A 69 6.07 11.95 -11.50
C ALA A 69 5.89 13.23 -12.30
N LEU A 70 5.38 14.30 -11.67
CA LEU A 70 5.16 15.58 -12.35
C LEU A 70 6.46 16.26 -12.74
N ALA A 71 7.49 16.23 -11.87
CA ALA A 71 8.82 16.78 -12.20
C ALA A 71 9.43 16.06 -13.40
N ALA A 72 9.45 14.72 -13.36
CA ALA A 72 9.99 13.90 -14.44
C ALA A 72 9.25 14.14 -15.77
N ALA A 73 7.91 14.10 -15.75
CA ALA A 73 7.09 14.31 -16.94
C ALA A 73 7.33 15.68 -17.60
N LYS A 74 7.50 16.76 -16.80
CA LYS A 74 7.82 18.09 -17.31
C LYS A 74 9.23 18.21 -17.91
N LEU A 75 10.15 17.38 -17.49
CA LEU A 75 11.49 17.26 -18.05
C LEU A 75 11.57 16.24 -19.20
N HIS A 76 10.44 15.66 -19.59
CA HIS A 76 10.33 14.61 -20.62
C HIS A 76 11.07 13.31 -20.26
N ILE A 77 11.28 13.06 -18.96
CA ILE A 77 11.85 11.82 -18.46
C ILE A 77 10.70 10.83 -18.27
N PRO A 78 10.78 9.60 -18.83
CA PRO A 78 9.78 8.56 -18.62
C PRO A 78 9.54 8.26 -17.14
N VAL A 79 8.28 7.95 -16.79
CA VAL A 79 7.89 7.64 -15.42
C VAL A 79 7.36 6.20 -15.33
N ALA A 80 7.87 5.44 -14.37
CA ALA A 80 7.34 4.15 -13.96
C ALA A 80 6.61 4.28 -12.62
N HIS A 81 5.32 3.95 -12.59
CA HIS A 81 4.50 3.97 -11.38
C HIS A 81 4.26 2.56 -10.87
N VAL A 82 4.80 2.26 -9.70
CA VAL A 82 4.56 1.00 -8.97
C VAL A 82 3.38 1.20 -8.02
N GLU A 83 2.46 0.24 -7.99
CA GLU A 83 1.16 0.31 -7.31
C GLU A 83 0.15 1.20 -8.07
N ALA A 84 0.20 1.15 -9.40
CA ALA A 84 -0.66 1.90 -10.31
C ALA A 84 -2.08 1.31 -10.41
N GLY A 85 -3.04 2.12 -10.84
CA GLY A 85 -4.40 1.68 -11.18
C GLY A 85 -5.35 1.50 -10.00
N LEU A 86 -4.92 1.74 -8.77
CA LEU A 86 -5.80 1.69 -7.60
C LEU A 86 -6.80 2.84 -7.63
N ARG A 87 -8.06 2.57 -7.22
CA ARG A 87 -9.13 3.58 -7.12
C ARG A 87 -10.00 3.35 -5.89
N SER A 88 -10.14 4.40 -5.08
CA SER A 88 -11.15 4.49 -4.03
C SER A 88 -12.41 5.22 -4.53
N PHE A 89 -12.30 5.91 -5.68
CA PHE A 89 -13.32 6.79 -6.26
C PHE A 89 -13.74 7.96 -5.35
N ASN A 90 -13.03 8.18 -4.25
CA ASN A 90 -13.24 9.28 -3.32
C ASN A 90 -12.32 10.46 -3.60
N LYS A 91 -12.74 11.38 -4.45
CA LYS A 91 -11.96 12.57 -4.82
C LYS A 91 -11.71 13.58 -3.67
N LYS A 92 -12.28 13.35 -2.48
CA LYS A 92 -11.94 14.13 -1.28
C LYS A 92 -10.65 13.63 -0.63
N MET A 93 -10.21 12.44 -0.98
CA MET A 93 -9.00 11.81 -0.49
C MET A 93 -7.79 12.33 -1.29
N PRO A 94 -6.79 12.96 -0.65
CA PRO A 94 -5.61 13.47 -1.35
C PRO A 94 -4.85 12.39 -2.13
N GLU A 95 -4.77 11.19 -1.57
CA GLU A 95 -4.12 10.04 -2.17
C GLU A 95 -4.80 9.61 -3.48
N GLU A 96 -6.14 9.69 -3.55
CA GLU A 96 -6.87 9.41 -4.79
C GLU A 96 -6.51 10.38 -5.90
N ILE A 97 -6.38 11.67 -5.57
CA ILE A 97 -5.95 12.69 -6.52
C ILE A 97 -4.53 12.40 -6.99
N ASN A 98 -3.62 12.08 -6.06
CA ASN A 98 -2.22 11.81 -6.36
C ASN A 98 -2.09 10.61 -7.31
N ARG A 99 -2.77 9.48 -7.02
CA ARG A 99 -2.62 8.25 -7.82
C ARG A 99 -3.20 8.40 -9.24
N VAL A 100 -4.36 9.05 -9.37
CA VAL A 100 -4.95 9.30 -10.69
C VAL A 100 -4.02 10.17 -11.55
N LEU A 101 -3.51 11.27 -11.00
CA LEU A 101 -2.60 12.15 -11.73
C LEU A 101 -1.29 11.45 -12.07
N THR A 102 -0.73 10.67 -11.15
CA THR A 102 0.51 9.92 -11.37
C THR A 102 0.33 8.88 -12.47
N ASP A 103 -0.77 8.13 -12.47
CA ASP A 103 -1.07 7.17 -13.52
C ASP A 103 -1.11 7.82 -14.90
N HIS A 104 -1.78 8.97 -15.03
CA HIS A 104 -1.89 9.70 -16.29
C HIS A 104 -0.60 10.40 -16.75
N LEU A 105 0.40 10.54 -15.88
CA LEU A 105 1.73 11.05 -16.22
C LEU A 105 2.73 9.94 -16.58
N SER A 106 2.41 8.68 -16.24
CA SER A 106 3.36 7.57 -16.29
C SER A 106 3.42 6.89 -17.65
N THR A 107 4.62 6.46 -18.02
CA THR A 107 4.91 5.63 -19.20
C THR A 107 4.69 4.15 -18.90
N PHE A 108 5.03 3.71 -17.67
CA PHE A 108 4.83 2.35 -17.19
C PHE A 108 3.93 2.36 -15.96
N LEU A 109 2.95 1.48 -15.95
CA LEU A 109 1.93 1.33 -14.92
C LEU A 109 1.97 -0.10 -14.42
N PHE A 110 2.64 -0.33 -13.29
CA PHE A 110 2.77 -1.64 -12.66
C PHE A 110 1.66 -1.84 -11.64
N CYS A 111 0.67 -2.61 -12.04
CA CYS A 111 -0.55 -2.84 -11.25
C CYS A 111 -0.37 -4.01 -10.29
N PRO A 112 -0.82 -3.87 -9.02
CA PRO A 112 -0.74 -4.96 -8.04
C PRO A 112 -1.78 -6.06 -8.27
N THR A 113 -2.90 -5.74 -8.93
CA THR A 113 -4.04 -6.64 -9.11
C THR A 113 -4.70 -6.47 -10.48
N GLU A 114 -5.55 -7.44 -10.86
CA GLU A 114 -6.37 -7.32 -12.08
C GLU A 114 -7.41 -6.20 -11.96
N THR A 115 -7.94 -5.94 -10.76
CA THR A 115 -8.85 -4.80 -10.51
C THR A 115 -8.19 -3.47 -10.86
N ALA A 116 -6.92 -3.29 -10.51
CA ALA A 116 -6.14 -2.10 -10.84
C ALA A 116 -5.98 -1.95 -12.38
N VAL A 117 -5.69 -3.04 -13.08
CA VAL A 117 -5.64 -3.05 -14.56
C VAL A 117 -7.00 -2.67 -15.16
N GLU A 118 -8.09 -3.21 -14.63
CA GLU A 118 -9.44 -2.92 -15.12
C GLU A 118 -9.85 -1.47 -14.89
N ASN A 119 -9.43 -0.86 -13.78
CA ASN A 119 -9.64 0.57 -13.54
C ASN A 119 -8.97 1.42 -14.63
N LEU A 120 -7.70 1.14 -14.93
CA LEU A 120 -6.98 1.84 -16.00
C LEU A 120 -7.60 1.60 -17.38
N ARG A 121 -8.07 0.37 -17.66
CA ARG A 121 -8.81 0.08 -18.90
C ARG A 121 -10.07 0.95 -19.06
N ARG A 122 -10.83 1.12 -17.98
CA ARG A 122 -12.02 2.02 -17.97
C ARG A 122 -11.66 3.48 -18.17
N GLU A 123 -10.45 3.89 -17.78
CA GLU A 123 -9.92 5.23 -18.01
C GLU A 123 -9.30 5.43 -19.40
N GLY A 124 -9.31 4.39 -20.25
CA GLY A 124 -8.89 4.48 -21.64
C GLY A 124 -7.47 3.99 -21.93
N PHE A 125 -6.78 3.39 -20.96
CA PHE A 125 -5.51 2.72 -21.21
C PHE A 125 -5.74 1.42 -21.99
N THR A 126 -5.07 1.26 -23.11
CA THR A 126 -5.32 0.13 -24.03
C THR A 126 -4.11 -0.77 -24.25
N ASN A 127 -2.91 -0.29 -23.94
CA ASN A 127 -1.67 -1.06 -24.08
C ASN A 127 -1.42 -1.88 -22.81
N ILE A 128 -2.08 -3.02 -22.68
CA ILE A 128 -2.09 -3.86 -21.48
C ILE A 128 -1.32 -5.13 -21.75
N LEU A 129 -0.31 -5.40 -20.93
CA LEU A 129 0.48 -6.62 -20.91
C LEU A 129 -0.07 -7.61 -19.90
N ASN A 130 -0.30 -8.85 -20.32
CA ASN A 130 -0.56 -9.95 -19.41
C ASN A 130 0.42 -11.09 -19.72
N ALA A 131 1.16 -11.53 -18.70
CA ALA A 131 2.22 -12.54 -18.84
C ALA A 131 3.19 -12.26 -20.01
N GLY A 132 3.54 -10.98 -20.22
CA GLY A 132 4.45 -10.55 -21.28
C GLY A 132 3.85 -10.45 -22.69
N HIS A 133 2.54 -10.58 -22.85
CA HIS A 133 1.85 -10.43 -24.11
C HIS A 133 0.84 -9.27 -24.07
N LEU A 134 0.78 -8.48 -25.17
CA LEU A 134 -0.29 -7.49 -25.34
C LEU A 134 -1.65 -8.18 -25.42
N LEU A 135 -2.60 -7.70 -24.62
CA LEU A 135 -3.98 -8.15 -24.71
C LEU A 135 -4.70 -7.42 -25.85
N PRO A 136 -5.59 -8.09 -26.59
CA PRO A 136 -6.42 -7.43 -27.58
C PRO A 136 -7.37 -6.43 -26.92
N LEU A 137 -7.72 -5.34 -27.63
CA LEU A 137 -8.58 -4.24 -27.16
C LEU A 137 -9.94 -4.70 -26.57
N ASN A 138 -10.42 -5.86 -26.97
CA ASN A 138 -11.71 -6.45 -26.56
C ASN A 138 -11.53 -7.65 -25.63
N TYR A 139 -10.35 -7.79 -25.01
CA TYR A 139 -10.09 -8.86 -24.04
C TYR A 139 -11.04 -8.76 -22.83
N ARG A 140 -11.61 -9.92 -22.44
CA ARG A 140 -12.38 -10.10 -21.19
C ARG A 140 -11.73 -11.22 -20.37
N PRO A 141 -11.50 -11.05 -19.07
CA PRO A 141 -10.83 -12.04 -18.20
C PRO A 141 -11.45 -13.45 -18.25
N GLU A 142 -12.77 -13.51 -18.43
CA GLU A 142 -13.55 -14.76 -18.43
C GLU A 142 -13.23 -15.73 -19.58
N THR A 143 -12.41 -15.31 -20.55
CA THR A 143 -12.10 -16.10 -21.77
C THR A 143 -10.75 -16.82 -21.74
N LEU A 144 -9.99 -16.72 -20.62
CA LEU A 144 -8.69 -17.40 -20.51
C LEU A 144 -8.80 -18.79 -19.91
N GLU A 145 -8.57 -19.82 -20.76
CA GLU A 145 -8.18 -21.14 -20.27
C GLU A 145 -6.68 -21.15 -19.90
N PRO A 146 -6.26 -21.86 -18.82
CA PRO A 146 -4.86 -21.92 -18.42
C PRO A 146 -4.03 -22.65 -19.49
N ARG A 147 -3.20 -21.89 -20.21
CA ARG A 147 -2.21 -22.48 -21.12
C ARG A 147 -0.91 -22.76 -20.40
N THR A 148 -0.50 -24.02 -20.38
CA THR A 148 0.81 -24.47 -19.92
C THR A 148 1.93 -23.80 -20.70
N THR A 149 2.80 -23.08 -20.02
CA THR A 149 3.94 -22.37 -20.61
C THR A 149 5.13 -23.29 -20.81
N HIS A 150 5.56 -23.44 -22.05
CA HIS A 150 6.91 -23.91 -22.38
C HIS A 150 7.88 -22.72 -22.32
N HIS A 151 8.97 -22.88 -21.59
CA HIS A 151 10.07 -21.93 -21.51
C HIS A 151 10.71 -21.70 -22.88
N GLY A 152 10.56 -20.52 -23.44
CA GLY A 152 11.31 -20.02 -24.56
C GLY A 152 11.49 -18.53 -24.43
N ARG A 153 12.74 -18.04 -24.38
CA ARG A 153 13.06 -16.61 -24.51
C ARG A 153 12.39 -16.10 -25.78
N ARG A 154 11.37 -15.28 -25.66
CA ARG A 154 10.75 -14.56 -26.76
C ARG A 154 10.97 -13.08 -26.54
N THR A 155 11.67 -12.46 -27.46
CA THR A 155 11.73 -11.00 -27.63
C THR A 155 10.31 -10.44 -27.71
N MET A 156 9.97 -9.53 -26.80
CA MET A 156 8.70 -8.83 -26.84
C MET A 156 8.76 -7.76 -27.95
N HIS A 157 7.91 -7.92 -28.96
CA HIS A 157 7.67 -6.85 -29.92
C HIS A 157 6.56 -5.95 -29.38
N TYR A 158 6.91 -4.78 -28.89
CA TYR A 158 5.92 -3.75 -28.55
C TYR A 158 5.40 -3.12 -29.85
N ALA A 159 4.11 -3.32 -30.13
CA ALA A 159 3.47 -2.68 -31.25
C ALA A 159 3.32 -1.17 -30.97
N SER A 160 3.78 -0.37 -31.94
CA SER A 160 3.93 1.07 -31.93
C SER A 160 2.68 1.87 -31.57
N ARG A 161 2.85 2.91 -30.74
CA ARG A 161 2.36 4.31 -30.85
C ARG A 161 0.91 4.54 -31.35
N THR A 162 -0.13 3.83 -30.87
CA THR A 162 -1.50 4.15 -31.29
C THR A 162 -2.51 4.24 -30.15
N THR A 163 -2.05 4.37 -28.91
CA THR A 163 -2.95 4.74 -27.79
C THR A 163 -2.83 6.22 -27.48
N PRO A 164 -3.89 6.90 -27.03
CA PRO A 164 -3.85 8.32 -26.68
C PRO A 164 -2.77 8.65 -25.63
N HIS A 165 -2.24 7.66 -24.90
CA HIS A 165 -1.28 7.85 -23.82
C HIS A 165 0.05 7.12 -24.00
N GLY A 166 0.23 6.23 -24.98
CA GLY A 166 1.50 5.49 -25.16
C GLY A 166 1.95 4.63 -23.96
N ALA A 167 1.25 4.70 -22.83
CA ALA A 167 1.62 4.05 -21.58
C ALA A 167 1.40 2.54 -21.62
N VAL A 168 2.29 1.79 -20.95
CA VAL A 168 2.25 0.32 -20.82
C VAL A 168 1.70 -0.04 -19.44
N VAL A 169 0.61 -0.79 -19.40
CA VAL A 169 -0.01 -1.30 -18.19
C VAL A 169 0.35 -2.77 -18.02
N ALA A 170 0.88 -3.16 -16.86
CA ALA A 170 1.23 -4.55 -16.58
C ALA A 170 0.74 -4.97 -15.19
N ASN A 171 0.07 -6.12 -15.09
CA ASN A 171 -0.18 -6.76 -13.81
C ASN A 171 1.09 -7.50 -13.38
N THR A 172 1.82 -6.94 -12.43
CA THR A 172 3.07 -7.51 -11.90
C THR A 172 2.86 -8.24 -10.57
N GLY A 173 1.73 -8.03 -9.92
CA GLY A 173 1.54 -8.36 -8.53
C GLY A 173 2.02 -7.22 -7.61
N ASP A 174 1.92 -7.43 -6.31
CA ASP A 174 2.15 -6.41 -5.28
C ASP A 174 3.55 -6.52 -4.69
N VAL A 175 4.37 -5.45 -4.84
CA VAL A 175 5.73 -5.39 -4.27
C VAL A 175 5.74 -5.41 -2.73
N MET A 176 4.64 -5.03 -2.09
CA MET A 176 4.51 -5.15 -0.64
C MET A 176 4.43 -6.62 -0.20
N TYR A 177 3.80 -7.47 -1.04
CA TYR A 177 3.81 -8.90 -0.80
C TYR A 177 5.23 -9.49 -0.91
N ASP A 178 6.01 -9.06 -1.93
CA ASP A 178 7.43 -9.43 -2.04
C ASP A 178 8.20 -9.03 -0.77
N ALA A 179 7.97 -7.79 -0.27
CA ALA A 179 8.63 -7.29 0.93
C ALA A 179 8.24 -8.09 2.18
N VAL A 180 6.96 -8.41 2.35
CA VAL A 180 6.49 -9.26 3.46
C VAL A 180 7.16 -10.63 3.42
N LEU A 181 7.24 -11.28 2.25
CA LEU A 181 7.91 -12.58 2.11
C LEU A 181 9.41 -12.50 2.42
N LEU A 182 10.07 -11.41 1.98
CA LEU A 182 11.50 -11.20 2.22
C LEU A 182 11.81 -11.03 3.71
N TYR A 183 11.01 -10.23 4.42
CA TYR A 183 11.32 -9.86 5.81
C TYR A 183 10.65 -10.76 6.86
N LEU A 184 9.67 -11.57 6.50
CA LEU A 184 8.95 -12.41 7.46
C LEU A 184 9.87 -13.40 8.20
N GLY A 185 10.78 -14.07 7.48
CA GLY A 185 11.73 -14.98 8.10
C GLY A 185 12.65 -14.28 9.12
N LEU A 186 13.12 -13.08 8.76
CA LEU A 186 13.93 -12.24 9.65
C LEU A 186 13.12 -11.74 10.85
N ALA A 187 11.85 -11.39 10.64
CA ALA A 187 10.95 -10.97 11.71
C ALA A 187 10.72 -12.09 12.72
N GLU A 188 10.46 -13.31 12.26
CA GLU A 188 10.27 -14.48 13.13
C GLU A 188 11.53 -14.88 13.90
N GLU A 189 12.71 -14.64 13.32
CA GLU A 189 13.99 -14.91 14.00
C GLU A 189 14.34 -13.86 15.05
N LYS A 190 14.11 -12.57 14.75
CA LYS A 190 14.61 -11.45 15.58
C LYS A 190 13.60 -10.92 16.59
N SER A 191 12.32 -10.93 16.26
CA SER A 191 11.28 -10.33 17.10
C SER A 191 10.99 -11.19 18.33
N GLN A 192 10.99 -10.54 19.48
CA GLN A 192 10.59 -11.12 20.76
C GLN A 192 9.28 -10.50 21.27
N ILE A 193 8.57 -9.75 20.43
CA ILE A 193 7.43 -8.92 20.85
C ILE A 193 6.32 -9.74 21.52
N LEU A 194 6.01 -10.94 21.04
CA LEU A 194 4.97 -11.78 21.63
C LEU A 194 5.36 -12.23 23.06
N GLU A 195 6.62 -12.62 23.26
CA GLU A 195 7.15 -13.03 24.56
C GLU A 195 7.18 -11.85 25.53
N GLN A 196 7.75 -10.71 25.10
CA GLN A 196 7.84 -9.49 25.90
C GLN A 196 6.47 -8.98 26.35
N MET A 197 5.45 -9.17 25.51
CA MET A 197 4.10 -8.76 25.81
C MET A 197 3.25 -9.85 26.48
N GLY A 198 3.75 -11.08 26.59
CA GLY A 198 3.01 -12.22 27.10
C GLY A 198 1.82 -12.63 26.24
N LEU A 199 1.91 -12.40 24.90
CA LEU A 199 0.86 -12.70 23.95
C LEU A 199 0.98 -14.13 23.42
N LYS A 200 -0.16 -14.78 23.24
CA LYS A 200 -0.24 -16.07 22.55
C LYS A 200 -0.79 -15.87 21.13
N PRO A 201 -0.31 -16.61 20.14
CA PRO A 201 -0.87 -16.56 18.79
C PRO A 201 -2.41 -16.74 18.80
N LYS A 202 -3.08 -15.93 18.00
CA LYS A 202 -4.55 -15.93 17.81
C LYS A 202 -5.37 -15.65 19.09
N SER A 203 -4.75 -15.03 20.12
CA SER A 203 -5.43 -14.69 21.38
C SER A 203 -5.76 -13.22 21.56
N TYR A 204 -5.43 -12.36 20.59
CA TYR A 204 -5.61 -10.89 20.66
C TYR A 204 -6.09 -10.31 19.34
N ALA A 205 -6.68 -9.14 19.42
CA ALA A 205 -6.90 -8.25 18.28
C ALA A 205 -5.75 -7.24 18.20
N LEU A 206 -5.22 -7.01 17.01
CA LEU A 206 -4.28 -5.92 16.75
C LEU A 206 -5.05 -4.74 16.19
N ALA A 207 -4.86 -3.54 16.73
CA ALA A 207 -5.50 -2.34 16.20
C ALA A 207 -4.47 -1.30 15.74
N THR A 208 -4.76 -0.60 14.62
CA THR A 208 -4.00 0.57 14.17
C THR A 208 -4.96 1.67 13.73
N VAL A 209 -4.73 2.92 14.21
CA VAL A 209 -5.57 4.08 13.91
C VAL A 209 -4.68 5.30 13.72
N HIS A 210 -4.59 5.81 12.49
CA HIS A 210 -3.72 6.94 12.17
C HIS A 210 -4.18 7.81 10.98
N ARG A 211 -5.19 7.39 10.20
CA ARG A 211 -5.69 8.17 9.07
C ARG A 211 -6.31 9.49 9.52
N ALA A 212 -5.99 10.56 8.79
CA ALA A 212 -6.51 11.91 9.06
C ALA A 212 -8.02 11.96 9.15
N GLU A 213 -8.70 11.20 8.30
CA GLU A 213 -10.16 11.08 8.29
C GLU A 213 -10.74 10.67 9.65
N ASN A 214 -10.06 9.78 10.37
CA ASN A 214 -10.46 9.33 11.70
C ASN A 214 -9.87 10.21 12.81
N THR A 215 -8.60 10.58 12.71
CA THR A 215 -7.88 11.28 13.79
C THR A 215 -8.23 12.76 13.88
N ASP A 216 -8.59 13.41 12.77
CA ASP A 216 -8.91 14.85 12.73
C ASP A 216 -10.41 15.13 13.01
N GLN A 217 -11.24 14.08 13.15
CA GLN A 217 -12.64 14.18 13.49
C GLN A 217 -12.89 13.60 14.90
N PRO A 218 -13.11 14.46 15.93
CA PRO A 218 -13.25 14.02 17.32
C PRO A 218 -14.30 12.95 17.55
N GLU A 219 -15.43 13.05 16.88
CA GLU A 219 -16.53 12.10 17.02
C GLU A 219 -16.15 10.72 16.49
N ARG A 220 -15.50 10.66 15.33
CA ARG A 220 -15.03 9.40 14.74
C ARG A 220 -13.99 8.73 15.62
N LEU A 221 -12.99 9.50 16.07
CA LEU A 221 -11.95 8.97 16.94
C LEU A 221 -12.51 8.41 18.25
N ARG A 222 -13.44 9.15 18.91
CA ARG A 222 -14.12 8.66 20.11
C ARG A 222 -14.90 7.37 19.85
N ALA A 223 -15.65 7.33 18.77
CA ALA A 223 -16.46 6.16 18.40
C ALA A 223 -15.59 4.92 18.14
N ILE A 224 -14.46 5.10 17.43
CA ILE A 224 -13.50 4.02 17.21
C ILE A 224 -12.94 3.50 18.54
N PHE A 225 -12.46 4.39 19.43
CA PHE A 225 -11.93 3.97 20.71
C PHE A 225 -12.99 3.33 21.61
N GLU A 226 -14.25 3.78 21.55
CA GLU A 226 -15.37 3.11 22.23
C GLU A 226 -15.57 1.69 21.67
N GLY A 227 -15.47 1.50 20.35
CA GLY A 227 -15.56 0.18 19.72
C GLY A 227 -14.43 -0.75 20.19
N LEU A 228 -13.17 -0.27 20.17
CA LEU A 228 -12.01 -1.03 20.63
C LEU A 228 -12.12 -1.43 22.10
N GLU A 229 -12.53 -0.50 22.95
CA GLU A 229 -12.74 -0.73 24.38
C GLU A 229 -13.82 -1.81 24.63
N ARG A 230 -14.91 -1.77 23.88
CA ARG A 230 -15.96 -2.80 23.96
C ARG A 230 -15.46 -4.18 23.49
N VAL A 231 -14.65 -4.24 22.42
CA VAL A 231 -14.03 -5.49 21.97
C VAL A 231 -13.20 -6.11 23.10
N ALA A 232 -12.40 -5.29 23.78
CA ALA A 232 -11.57 -5.75 24.88
C ALA A 232 -12.42 -6.25 26.06
N LYS A 233 -13.50 -5.54 26.43
CA LYS A 233 -14.45 -5.94 27.49
C LYS A 233 -15.20 -7.24 27.20
N GLU A 234 -15.41 -7.56 25.93
CA GLU A 234 -16.00 -8.84 25.52
C GLU A 234 -14.99 -10.02 25.55
N GLY A 235 -13.79 -9.78 26.08
CA GLY A 235 -12.79 -10.81 26.36
C GLY A 235 -11.79 -11.08 25.21
N LEU A 236 -11.75 -10.24 24.19
CA LEU A 236 -10.69 -10.25 23.18
C LEU A 236 -9.71 -9.09 23.42
N PRO A 237 -8.54 -9.33 24.05
CA PRO A 237 -7.56 -8.28 24.31
C PRO A 237 -7.21 -7.50 23.06
N VAL A 238 -7.23 -6.17 23.14
CA VAL A 238 -6.86 -5.29 22.01
C VAL A 238 -5.49 -4.68 22.27
N ILE A 239 -4.56 -4.90 21.35
CA ILE A 239 -3.22 -4.31 21.35
C ILE A 239 -3.20 -3.18 20.33
N LEU A 240 -2.80 -1.99 20.76
CA LEU A 240 -2.78 -0.79 19.92
C LEU A 240 -1.42 -0.11 19.97
N PRO A 241 -0.50 -0.40 19.00
CA PRO A 241 0.66 0.45 18.77
C PRO A 241 0.16 1.85 18.37
N LEU A 242 0.39 2.84 19.23
CA LEU A 242 -0.24 4.14 19.05
C LEU A 242 0.69 5.14 18.38
N HIS A 243 0.37 5.45 17.13
CA HIS A 243 1.09 6.45 16.33
C HIS A 243 1.15 7.82 17.05
N PRO A 244 2.28 8.55 17.01
CA PRO A 244 2.45 9.82 17.72
C PRO A 244 1.37 10.86 17.40
N ARG A 245 0.94 10.97 16.15
CA ARG A 245 -0.17 11.84 15.73
C ARG A 245 -1.47 11.49 16.46
N THR A 246 -1.83 10.22 16.47
CA THR A 246 -3.04 9.73 17.12
C THR A 246 -2.97 9.92 18.63
N ARG A 247 -1.80 9.66 19.23
CA ARG A 247 -1.55 9.91 20.67
C ARG A 247 -1.84 11.36 21.06
N LYS A 248 -1.37 12.31 20.24
CA LYS A 248 -1.64 13.74 20.47
C LYS A 248 -3.14 14.04 20.47
N GLN A 249 -3.89 13.50 19.53
CA GLN A 249 -5.33 13.69 19.43
C GLN A 249 -6.08 13.03 20.60
N VAL A 250 -5.73 11.78 20.92
CA VAL A 250 -6.28 11.02 22.05
C VAL A 250 -6.13 11.82 23.37
N ASN A 251 -4.93 12.34 23.62
CA ASN A 251 -4.65 13.15 24.80
C ASN A 251 -5.46 14.47 24.81
N THR A 252 -5.51 15.16 23.66
CA THR A 252 -6.25 16.43 23.52
C THR A 252 -7.75 16.23 23.77
N LEU A 253 -8.30 15.10 23.34
CA LEU A 253 -9.72 14.78 23.49
C LEU A 253 -10.06 14.12 24.82
N GLY A 254 -9.08 13.86 25.69
CA GLY A 254 -9.29 13.18 26.97
C GLY A 254 -9.88 11.77 26.79
N ILE A 255 -9.43 11.03 25.78
CA ILE A 255 -9.81 9.63 25.56
C ILE A 255 -8.86 8.76 26.39
N HIS A 256 -9.39 8.02 27.34
CA HIS A 256 -8.64 7.16 28.26
C HIS A 256 -9.24 5.74 28.27
N PRO A 257 -8.89 4.89 27.30
CA PRO A 257 -9.36 3.50 27.30
C PRO A 257 -8.72 2.76 28.49
N GLU A 258 -9.49 1.93 29.17
CA GLU A 258 -9.06 1.20 30.35
C GLU A 258 -8.62 -0.24 30.02
N GLU A 259 -9.29 -0.87 29.03
CA GLU A 259 -9.07 -2.27 28.66
C GLU A 259 -8.24 -2.42 27.37
N VAL A 260 -8.08 -1.36 26.59
CA VAL A 260 -7.20 -1.40 25.39
C VAL A 260 -5.75 -1.23 25.83
N ARG A 261 -4.92 -2.19 25.50
CA ARG A 261 -3.47 -2.15 25.77
C ARG A 261 -2.77 -1.28 24.75
N ILE A 262 -2.62 0.02 25.06
CA ILE A 262 -1.83 0.95 24.26
C ILE A 262 -0.35 0.70 24.49
N ILE A 263 0.42 0.60 23.39
CA ILE A 263 1.87 0.45 23.42
C ILE A 263 2.55 1.54 22.58
N GLU A 264 3.86 1.71 22.75
CA GLU A 264 4.65 2.56 21.87
C GLU A 264 4.66 2.00 20.42
N PRO A 265 4.90 2.84 19.42
CA PRO A 265 5.14 2.37 18.07
C PRO A 265 6.19 1.26 18.07
N VAL A 266 5.93 0.21 17.33
CA VAL A 266 6.84 -0.94 17.21
C VAL A 266 7.59 -0.88 15.89
N SER A 267 8.68 -1.64 15.79
CA SER A 267 9.45 -1.79 14.56
C SER A 267 8.63 -2.51 13.47
N TYR A 268 9.10 -2.47 12.22
CA TYR A 268 8.43 -3.18 11.13
C TYR A 268 8.44 -4.70 11.33
N LEU A 269 9.57 -5.24 11.79
CA LEU A 269 9.69 -6.68 12.06
C LEU A 269 8.74 -7.12 13.19
N ASP A 270 8.65 -6.33 14.25
CA ASP A 270 7.70 -6.59 15.34
C ASP A 270 6.24 -6.48 14.86
N MET A 271 5.95 -5.51 13.98
CA MET A 271 4.61 -5.34 13.42
C MET A 271 4.19 -6.55 12.59
N LEU A 272 5.06 -7.08 11.71
CA LEU A 272 4.80 -8.29 10.92
C LEU A 272 4.47 -9.49 11.83
N VAL A 273 5.21 -9.63 12.95
CA VAL A 273 4.95 -10.72 13.92
C VAL A 273 3.61 -10.50 14.63
N LEU A 274 3.29 -9.28 15.03
CA LEU A 274 1.98 -8.98 15.65
C LEU A 274 0.84 -9.22 14.68
N GLU A 275 0.94 -8.79 13.44
CA GLU A 275 -0.09 -8.99 12.40
C GLU A 275 -0.33 -10.47 12.11
N LYS A 276 0.73 -11.22 11.83
CA LYS A 276 0.65 -12.66 11.53
C LYS A 276 -0.03 -13.45 12.65
N ASN A 277 0.24 -13.08 13.91
CA ASN A 277 -0.24 -13.80 15.08
C ASN A 277 -1.55 -13.24 15.68
N ALA A 278 -2.08 -12.15 15.16
CA ALA A 278 -3.37 -11.62 15.59
C ALA A 278 -4.53 -12.59 15.24
N ARG A 279 -5.58 -12.61 16.06
CA ARG A 279 -6.84 -13.28 15.74
C ARG A 279 -7.63 -12.51 14.69
N VAL A 280 -7.61 -11.19 14.81
CA VAL A 280 -8.25 -10.24 13.91
C VAL A 280 -7.45 -8.92 13.94
N ILE A 281 -7.42 -8.20 12.84
CA ILE A 281 -6.80 -6.88 12.74
C ILE A 281 -7.90 -5.83 12.53
N LEU A 282 -7.88 -4.76 13.34
CA LEU A 282 -8.77 -3.61 13.22
C LEU A 282 -7.96 -2.40 12.75
N THR A 283 -8.19 -1.91 11.54
CA THR A 283 -7.28 -0.90 10.97
C THR A 283 -7.96 0.11 10.06
N ASP A 284 -7.41 1.32 10.00
CA ASP A 284 -7.71 2.31 8.96
C ASP A 284 -6.59 2.41 7.89
N SER A 285 -5.52 1.64 8.05
CA SER A 285 -4.37 1.60 7.14
C SER A 285 -4.63 0.73 5.91
N GLY A 286 -4.40 1.27 4.71
CA GLY A 286 -4.44 0.48 3.47
C GLY A 286 -3.36 -0.61 3.42
N GLY A 287 -2.14 -0.33 3.90
CA GLY A 287 -1.05 -1.29 3.97
C GLY A 287 -1.37 -2.47 4.87
N VAL A 288 -1.80 -2.19 6.11
CA VAL A 288 -2.16 -3.22 7.09
C VAL A 288 -3.34 -4.10 6.62
N GLN A 289 -4.28 -3.56 5.83
CA GLN A 289 -5.33 -4.37 5.20
C GLN A 289 -4.75 -5.44 4.27
N LYS A 290 -3.73 -5.07 3.46
CA LYS A 290 -3.03 -6.02 2.58
C LYS A 290 -2.21 -7.03 3.39
N GLU A 291 -1.44 -6.57 4.38
CA GLU A 291 -0.64 -7.44 5.24
C GLU A 291 -1.53 -8.46 5.97
N ALA A 292 -2.68 -8.04 6.51
CA ALA A 292 -3.67 -8.92 7.09
C ALA A 292 -4.10 -10.02 6.09
N PHE A 293 -4.37 -9.63 4.85
CA PHE A 293 -4.72 -10.57 3.78
C PHE A 293 -3.57 -11.53 3.46
N PHE A 294 -2.33 -11.04 3.38
CA PHE A 294 -1.15 -11.87 3.13
C PHE A 294 -0.94 -12.91 4.23
N PHE A 295 -1.18 -12.54 5.48
CA PHE A 295 -1.11 -13.45 6.62
C PHE A 295 -2.37 -14.30 6.86
N ARG A 296 -3.40 -14.18 6.00
CA ARG A 296 -4.67 -14.87 6.20
C ARG A 296 -5.27 -14.61 7.59
N VAL A 297 -5.19 -13.34 8.01
CA VAL A 297 -5.80 -12.84 9.24
C VAL A 297 -7.03 -12.00 8.87
N PRO A 298 -8.21 -12.28 9.42
CA PRO A 298 -9.39 -11.46 9.19
C PRO A 298 -9.13 -10.00 9.55
N CYS A 299 -9.58 -9.09 8.68
CA CYS A 299 -9.44 -7.65 8.84
C CYS A 299 -10.79 -6.98 9.04
N VAL A 300 -10.85 -6.01 9.93
CA VAL A 300 -11.97 -5.10 10.14
C VAL A 300 -11.48 -3.69 9.81
N THR A 301 -11.95 -3.15 8.70
CA THR A 301 -11.52 -1.85 8.23
C THR A 301 -12.38 -0.74 8.83
N LEU A 302 -11.72 0.16 9.58
CA LEU A 302 -12.30 1.31 10.28
C LEU A 302 -12.54 2.50 9.34
N ARG A 303 -13.00 2.19 8.13
CA ARG A 303 -13.34 3.12 7.04
C ARG A 303 -14.62 2.65 6.36
N GLU A 304 -15.30 3.54 5.66
CA GLU A 304 -16.50 3.23 4.86
C GLU A 304 -16.15 2.65 3.49
N GLU A 305 -14.91 2.82 3.03
CA GLU A 305 -14.42 2.44 1.71
C GLU A 305 -12.99 1.89 1.79
N THR A 306 -12.57 1.21 0.76
CA THR A 306 -11.18 0.75 0.58
C THR A 306 -10.82 0.71 -0.89
N GLU A 307 -9.55 0.95 -1.20
CA GLU A 307 -8.92 0.70 -2.49
C GLU A 307 -8.65 -0.80 -2.74
N TRP A 308 -8.69 -1.62 -1.68
CA TRP A 308 -8.37 -3.06 -1.70
C TRP A 308 -9.65 -3.91 -1.71
N VAL A 309 -10.48 -3.71 -2.72
CA VAL A 309 -11.80 -4.35 -2.84
C VAL A 309 -11.71 -5.86 -2.89
N GLU A 310 -10.62 -6.41 -3.42
CA GLU A 310 -10.36 -7.85 -3.50
C GLU A 310 -10.32 -8.52 -2.13
N THR A 311 -9.84 -7.80 -1.10
CA THR A 311 -9.82 -8.33 0.28
C THR A 311 -11.22 -8.50 0.84
N VAL A 312 -12.14 -7.58 0.47
CA VAL A 312 -13.55 -7.60 0.86
C VAL A 312 -14.30 -8.70 0.09
N GLU A 313 -14.12 -8.76 -1.22
CA GLU A 313 -14.74 -9.76 -2.09
C GLU A 313 -14.32 -11.19 -1.72
N ALA A 314 -13.07 -11.37 -1.31
CA ALA A 314 -12.57 -12.63 -0.80
C ALA A 314 -13.04 -12.94 0.64
N GLY A 315 -13.78 -12.06 1.29
CA GLY A 315 -14.33 -12.25 2.64
C GLY A 315 -13.30 -12.16 3.77
N TRP A 316 -12.08 -11.65 3.49
CA TRP A 316 -11.04 -11.47 4.50
C TRP A 316 -11.10 -10.11 5.18
N ASN A 317 -11.86 -9.16 4.62
CA ASN A 317 -11.96 -7.79 5.12
C ASN A 317 -13.43 -7.35 5.22
N THR A 318 -13.78 -6.68 6.32
CA THR A 318 -15.12 -6.15 6.58
C THR A 318 -15.04 -4.65 6.85
N LEU A 319 -15.71 -3.84 6.02
CA LEU A 319 -15.77 -2.39 6.19
C LEU A 319 -16.84 -2.02 7.23
N VAL A 320 -16.44 -1.34 8.30
CA VAL A 320 -17.34 -1.00 9.41
C VAL A 320 -17.48 0.50 9.67
N GLY A 321 -16.62 1.33 9.07
CA GLY A 321 -16.56 2.74 9.40
C GLY A 321 -16.10 2.97 10.83
N CYS A 322 -16.72 3.94 11.50
CA CYS A 322 -16.42 4.24 12.89
C CYS A 322 -17.55 3.82 13.88
N ASP A 323 -18.52 3.03 13.44
CA ASP A 323 -19.65 2.60 14.29
C ASP A 323 -19.18 1.58 15.34
N PRO A 324 -19.26 1.89 16.67
CA PRO A 324 -18.77 1.00 17.72
C PRO A 324 -19.44 -0.38 17.71
N LYS A 325 -20.73 -0.45 17.38
CA LYS A 325 -21.47 -1.73 17.38
C LYS A 325 -21.01 -2.61 16.23
N ARG A 326 -20.81 -2.03 15.04
CA ARG A 326 -20.29 -2.74 13.88
C ARG A 326 -18.86 -3.20 14.11
N ILE A 327 -18.01 -2.37 14.74
CA ILE A 327 -16.64 -2.73 15.12
C ILE A 327 -16.65 -3.96 16.01
N VAL A 328 -17.44 -3.97 17.09
CA VAL A 328 -17.54 -5.09 18.03
C VAL A 328 -18.03 -6.34 17.32
N GLN A 329 -19.13 -6.23 16.59
CA GLN A 329 -19.70 -7.38 15.89
C GLN A 329 -18.71 -8.00 14.91
N ALA A 330 -18.11 -7.17 14.04
CA ALA A 330 -17.16 -7.66 13.05
C ALA A 330 -15.90 -8.28 13.68
N ALA A 331 -15.37 -7.68 14.77
CA ALA A 331 -14.20 -8.22 15.45
C ALA A 331 -14.46 -9.58 16.11
N LEU A 332 -15.61 -9.75 16.78
CA LEU A 332 -15.93 -10.99 17.49
C LEU A 332 -16.40 -12.12 16.55
N GLU A 333 -17.09 -11.75 15.48
CA GLU A 333 -17.60 -12.69 14.46
C GLU A 333 -16.60 -12.95 13.32
N ALA A 334 -15.41 -12.33 13.36
CA ALA A 334 -14.39 -12.46 12.33
C ALA A 334 -14.09 -13.93 11.97
N ARG A 335 -14.11 -14.24 10.68
CA ARG A 335 -13.88 -15.58 10.13
C ARG A 335 -12.87 -15.51 8.98
N PRO A 336 -12.12 -16.58 8.72
CA PRO A 336 -11.37 -16.72 7.49
C PRO A 336 -12.25 -16.55 6.25
N GLY A 337 -11.72 -15.86 5.25
CA GLY A 337 -12.34 -15.73 3.94
C GLY A 337 -12.03 -16.90 3.02
N ILE A 338 -12.13 -16.67 1.70
CA ILE A 338 -11.90 -17.70 0.66
C ILE A 338 -10.40 -17.86 0.47
N GLU A 339 -9.83 -18.98 0.89
CA GLU A 339 -8.39 -19.24 0.85
C GLU A 339 -7.82 -19.36 -0.58
N SER A 340 -8.63 -19.84 -1.53
CA SER A 340 -8.19 -20.02 -2.92
C SER A 340 -8.05 -18.72 -3.70
N VAL A 341 -8.56 -17.60 -3.20
CA VAL A 341 -8.43 -16.28 -3.84
C VAL A 341 -7.10 -15.65 -3.48
N TRP A 342 -6.28 -15.33 -4.49
CA TRP A 342 -4.97 -14.70 -4.33
C TRP A 342 -4.70 -13.68 -5.44
N PRO A 343 -5.13 -12.42 -5.31
CA PRO A 343 -5.06 -11.41 -6.36
C PRO A 343 -3.70 -10.71 -6.49
N TYR A 344 -2.81 -10.83 -5.50
CA TYR A 344 -1.60 -10.01 -5.36
C TYR A 344 -0.34 -10.62 -5.99
N GLY A 345 -0.49 -11.62 -6.85
CA GLY A 345 0.63 -12.25 -7.54
C GLY A 345 1.32 -13.35 -6.72
N ASP A 346 2.55 -13.66 -7.07
CA ASP A 346 3.31 -14.82 -6.59
C ASP A 346 4.53 -14.44 -5.73
N GLY A 347 4.67 -13.18 -5.31
CA GLY A 347 5.81 -12.69 -4.54
C GLY A 347 7.06 -12.44 -5.37
N ARG A 348 6.88 -12.18 -6.67
CA ARG A 348 7.95 -11.86 -7.62
C ARG A 348 7.63 -10.60 -8.45
N ALA A 349 6.92 -9.65 -7.84
CA ALA A 349 6.53 -8.43 -8.51
C ALA A 349 7.75 -7.59 -8.91
N ALA A 350 8.73 -7.46 -8.01
CA ALA A 350 9.96 -6.71 -8.27
C ALA A 350 10.79 -7.30 -9.44
N GLU A 351 10.89 -8.64 -9.54
CA GLU A 351 11.54 -9.29 -10.67
C GLU A 351 10.83 -8.98 -11.98
N LYS A 352 9.50 -9.11 -12.01
CA LYS A 352 8.69 -8.84 -13.22
C LYS A 352 8.82 -7.39 -13.67
N ILE A 353 8.85 -6.43 -12.73
CA ILE A 353 9.07 -5.01 -13.00
C ILE A 353 10.45 -4.82 -13.64
N THR A 354 11.48 -5.42 -13.07
CA THR A 354 12.87 -5.32 -13.58
C THR A 354 12.98 -5.89 -14.98
N GLU A 355 12.45 -7.09 -15.21
CA GLU A 355 12.45 -7.74 -16.55
C GLU A 355 11.74 -6.87 -17.60
N LEU A 356 10.65 -6.22 -17.25
CA LEU A 356 9.90 -5.34 -18.15
C LEU A 356 10.70 -4.07 -18.48
N LEU A 357 11.40 -3.49 -17.51
CA LEU A 357 12.22 -2.29 -17.71
C LEU A 357 13.51 -2.59 -18.48
N GLU A 358 14.21 -3.70 -18.19
CA GLU A 358 15.38 -4.14 -18.96
C GLU A 358 15.02 -4.44 -20.43
N GLY A 359 13.83 -5.01 -20.67
CA GLY A 359 13.32 -5.22 -22.02
C GLY A 359 13.08 -3.92 -22.79
N TRP A 360 12.79 -2.82 -22.10
CA TRP A 360 12.50 -1.52 -22.71
C TRP A 360 13.77 -0.78 -23.19
N GLU A 361 14.88 -0.86 -22.46
CA GLU A 361 16.16 -0.24 -22.87
C GLU A 361 16.66 -0.69 -24.26
N HIS A 362 16.26 -1.89 -24.69
CA HIS A 362 16.63 -2.42 -26.00
C HIS A 362 15.79 -1.87 -27.17
N PHE A 363 14.77 -1.06 -26.93
CA PHE A 363 13.85 -0.56 -27.96
C PHE A 363 14.04 0.90 -28.35
N GLU A 364 14.79 1.71 -27.59
CA GLU A 364 15.08 3.10 -27.95
C GLU A 364 16.31 3.26 -28.87
N CYS A 365 17.02 2.21 -29.19
CA CYS A 365 18.25 2.22 -29.99
C CYS A 365 18.05 1.90 -31.48
N ASP A 366 16.84 1.69 -31.96
CA ASP A 366 16.49 1.50 -33.37
C ASP A 366 15.53 2.63 -33.82
#